data_33bc646aed5750ddf8491b5dcc9770b4
#
_entry.id   33bc646aed5750ddf8491b5dcc9770b4
#
_cell.length_a   1.000
_cell.length_b   1.000
_cell.length_c   1.000
_cell.angle_alpha   90.00
_cell.angle_beta   90.00
_cell.angle_gamma   90.00
#
_symmetry.space_group_name_H-M   'P 1'
#
loop_
_entity.id
_entity.type
_entity.pdbx_description
1 polymer ?
#
loop_
_entity_poly.entity_id
_entity_poly.type
_entity_poly.pdbx_seq_one_letter_code
_entity_poly.pdbx_strand_id
1 'polypeptide(L)'
;MEELDKVLKKYATSQDLMDEIRYVAEALSVEFDRWDEQFVSGPSLYFLVVAETDFEEYTDPLGENTWPTDRCKIVLESPDAFRRVAEDVAFSRDGGIIVTGDGTIQQQMVRVRSPGSGEIAAVEELTFPDWMGTKHMSALETSLRENVLW
;
A
#
# COMPACT_ATOMS: atom_id res chain seq x y z
N MET A 1 8.32 11.31 29.96
CA MET A 1 9.51 10.72 29.33
C MET A 1 9.20 9.40 28.62
N GLU A 2 8.66 8.42 29.31
CA GLU A 2 8.29 7.13 28.68
C GLU A 2 7.28 7.25 27.55
N GLU A 3 6.31 8.15 27.66
CA GLU A 3 5.29 8.35 26.63
C GLU A 3 5.88 8.99 25.37
N LEU A 4 6.78 9.94 25.56
CA LEU A 4 7.50 10.56 24.43
C LEU A 4 8.39 9.54 23.71
N ASP A 5 9.10 8.70 24.46
CA ASP A 5 9.94 7.66 23.89
C ASP A 5 9.13 6.67 23.05
N LYS A 6 7.91 6.32 23.50
CA LYS A 6 6.99 5.47 22.75
C LYS A 6 6.54 6.13 21.45
N VAL A 7 6.22 7.41 21.50
CA VAL A 7 5.82 8.18 20.31
C VAL A 7 6.97 8.26 19.31
N LEU A 8 8.19 8.54 19.78
CA LEU A 8 9.36 8.62 18.92
C LEU A 8 9.68 7.28 18.26
N LYS A 9 9.57 6.18 19.00
CA LYS A 9 9.77 4.83 18.45
C LYS A 9 8.75 4.50 17.39
N LYS A 10 7.48 4.84 17.65
CA LYS A 10 6.39 4.62 16.71
C LYS A 10 6.60 5.43 15.42
N TYR A 11 7.02 6.66 15.54
CA TYR A 11 7.37 7.51 14.40
C TYR A 11 8.51 6.92 13.58
N ALA A 12 9.59 6.49 14.24
CA ALA A 12 10.74 5.89 13.58
C ALA A 12 10.36 4.60 12.83
N THR A 13 9.54 3.75 13.45
CA THR A 13 9.05 2.52 12.81
C THR A 13 8.22 2.83 11.57
N SER A 14 7.33 3.82 11.64
CA SER A 14 6.51 4.23 10.50
C SER A 14 7.37 4.75 9.35
N GLN A 15 8.42 5.51 9.66
CA GLN A 15 9.33 6.05 8.67
C GLN A 15 10.11 4.93 7.97
N ASP A 16 10.65 3.98 8.74
CA ASP A 16 11.37 2.83 8.20
C ASP A 16 10.46 1.96 7.32
N LEU A 17 9.20 1.80 7.73
CA LEU A 17 8.20 1.05 6.98
C LEU A 17 7.93 1.70 5.61
N MET A 18 7.71 3.00 5.60
CA MET A 18 7.48 3.75 4.36
C MET A 18 8.70 3.69 3.43
N ASP A 19 9.90 3.83 3.99
CA ASP A 19 11.15 3.76 3.24
C ASP A 19 11.33 2.39 2.59
N GLU A 20 11.04 1.30 3.30
CA GLU A 20 11.16 -0.04 2.76
C GLU A 20 10.12 -0.32 1.64
N ILE A 21 8.87 0.09 1.85
CA ILE A 21 7.83 -0.06 0.83
C ILE A 21 8.19 0.73 -0.43
N ARG A 22 8.63 1.97 -0.25
CA ARG A 22 9.06 2.83 -1.36
C ARG A 22 10.24 2.21 -2.11
N TYR A 23 11.23 1.73 -1.38
CA TYR A 23 12.40 1.08 -1.97
C TYR A 23 12.00 -0.10 -2.87
N VAL A 24 11.12 -0.96 -2.39
CA VAL A 24 10.66 -2.13 -3.14
C VAL A 24 9.90 -1.69 -4.41
N ALA A 25 9.01 -0.72 -4.28
CA ALA A 25 8.24 -0.23 -5.42
C ALA A 25 9.15 0.39 -6.48
N GLU A 26 10.12 1.20 -6.06
CA GLU A 26 11.08 1.82 -6.98
C GLU A 26 12.01 0.80 -7.63
N ALA A 27 12.51 -0.16 -6.84
CA ALA A 27 13.40 -1.20 -7.35
C ALA A 27 12.72 -2.06 -8.41
N LEU A 28 11.48 -2.48 -8.17
CA LEU A 28 10.71 -3.25 -9.14
C LEU A 28 10.45 -2.47 -10.42
N SER A 29 10.19 -1.18 -10.30
CA SER A 29 9.97 -0.31 -11.46
C SER A 29 11.23 -0.11 -12.28
N VAL A 30 12.38 0.05 -11.63
CA VAL A 30 13.68 0.25 -12.30
C VAL A 30 14.19 -1.04 -12.95
N GLU A 31 14.03 -2.17 -12.28
CA GLU A 31 14.47 -3.47 -12.77
C GLU A 31 13.62 -4.01 -13.92
N PHE A 32 12.39 -3.57 -14.02
CA PHE A 32 11.52 -3.98 -15.11
C PHE A 32 11.90 -3.22 -16.39
N ASP A 33 12.32 -3.96 -17.43
CA ASP A 33 12.86 -3.40 -18.67
C ASP A 33 11.99 -3.63 -19.91
N ARG A 34 10.75 -4.11 -19.70
CA ARG A 34 9.83 -4.49 -20.78
C ARG A 34 8.61 -3.55 -20.86
N TRP A 35 8.77 -2.30 -20.46
CA TRP A 35 7.71 -1.30 -20.46
C TRP A 35 7.13 -0.98 -21.83
N ASP A 36 7.98 -1.08 -22.86
CA ASP A 36 7.62 -0.79 -24.24
C ASP A 36 7.13 -2.00 -25.02
N GLU A 37 7.12 -3.19 -24.42
CA GLU A 37 6.62 -4.39 -25.06
C GLU A 37 5.10 -4.46 -24.98
N GLN A 38 4.48 -4.74 -26.13
CA GLN A 38 3.03 -4.93 -26.23
C GLN A 38 2.62 -6.25 -25.57
N PHE A 39 1.49 -6.25 -24.85
CA PHE A 39 0.93 -7.41 -24.14
C PHE A 39 1.76 -7.89 -22.94
N VAL A 40 2.74 -7.14 -22.49
CA VAL A 40 3.47 -7.42 -21.25
C VAL A 40 3.02 -6.44 -20.18
N SER A 41 2.49 -6.98 -19.09
CA SER A 41 2.10 -6.16 -17.93
C SER A 41 3.29 -5.94 -17.00
N GLY A 42 3.53 -4.69 -16.65
CA GLY A 42 4.53 -4.34 -15.66
C GLY A 42 4.09 -4.69 -14.24
N PRO A 43 4.97 -4.54 -13.26
CA PRO A 43 4.63 -4.77 -11.86
C PRO A 43 3.57 -3.76 -11.40
N SER A 44 2.67 -4.22 -10.56
CA SER A 44 1.61 -3.37 -10.00
C SER A 44 1.48 -3.63 -8.52
N LEU A 45 1.74 -2.60 -7.71
CA LEU A 45 1.61 -2.65 -6.26
C LEU A 45 0.82 -1.46 -5.76
N TYR A 46 -0.05 -1.74 -4.80
CA TYR A 46 -0.82 -0.71 -4.12
C TYR A 46 -0.83 -1.03 -2.62
N PHE A 47 -0.09 -0.25 -1.85
CA PHE A 47 -0.01 -0.41 -0.40
C PHE A 47 -0.79 0.70 0.30
N LEU A 48 -1.54 0.32 1.35
CA LEU A 48 -2.13 1.25 2.29
C LEU A 48 -1.54 0.98 3.67
N VAL A 49 -0.90 1.98 4.23
CA VAL A 49 -0.44 1.93 5.62
C VAL A 49 -1.49 2.64 6.47
N VAL A 50 -2.13 1.89 7.34
CA VAL A 50 -3.25 2.38 8.16
C VAL A 50 -2.89 2.40 9.63
N ALA A 51 -3.47 3.34 10.37
CA ALA A 51 -3.20 3.49 11.80
C ALA A 51 -3.78 2.32 12.61
N GLU A 52 -4.97 1.86 12.23
CA GLU A 52 -5.71 0.82 12.94
C GLU A 52 -6.35 -0.15 11.96
N THR A 53 -7.06 -1.15 12.47
CA THR A 53 -7.66 -2.22 11.68
C THR A 53 -9.07 -1.93 11.18
N ASP A 54 -9.53 -0.70 11.27
CA ASP A 54 -10.88 -0.28 10.88
C ASP A 54 -11.00 0.15 9.40
N PHE A 55 -10.17 -0.41 8.55
CA PHE A 55 -10.16 -0.11 7.10
C PHE A 55 -11.36 -0.71 6.35
N GLU A 56 -12.17 -1.54 6.98
CA GLU A 56 -13.32 -2.22 6.35
C GLU A 56 -14.39 -1.24 5.87
N GLU A 57 -14.45 -0.04 6.43
CA GLU A 57 -15.42 0.98 6.06
C GLU A 57 -15.27 1.44 4.60
N TYR A 58 -14.07 1.37 4.05
CA TYR A 58 -13.78 1.85 2.70
C TYR A 58 -13.12 0.81 1.80
N THR A 59 -13.05 -0.45 2.24
CA THR A 59 -12.43 -1.53 1.48
C THR A 59 -13.35 -2.74 1.39
N ASP A 60 -13.22 -3.48 0.29
CA ASP A 60 -13.92 -4.74 0.08
C ASP A 60 -12.90 -5.85 -0.20
N PRO A 61 -13.03 -7.03 0.43
CA PRO A 61 -12.13 -8.13 0.16
C PRO A 61 -12.22 -8.60 -1.29
N LEU A 62 -11.08 -8.95 -1.88
CA LEU A 62 -10.99 -9.44 -3.26
C LEU A 62 -11.00 -10.98 -3.36
N GLY A 63 -11.64 -11.66 -2.43
CA GLY A 63 -11.83 -13.10 -2.49
C GLY A 63 -10.52 -13.89 -2.54
N GLU A 64 -10.12 -14.31 -3.73
CA GLU A 64 -8.94 -15.14 -3.93
C GLU A 64 -7.61 -14.38 -3.88
N ASN A 65 -7.63 -13.06 -4.04
CA ASN A 65 -6.43 -12.27 -3.95
C ASN A 65 -6.04 -12.07 -2.49
N THR A 66 -4.96 -12.72 -2.10
CA THR A 66 -4.43 -12.65 -0.73
C THR A 66 -2.92 -12.44 -0.76
N TRP A 67 -2.43 -11.75 0.24
CA TRP A 67 -0.99 -11.67 0.49
C TRP A 67 -0.55 -12.97 1.21
N PRO A 68 0.54 -13.61 0.76
CA PRO A 68 1.01 -14.86 1.39
C PRO A 68 1.70 -14.59 2.73
N THR A 69 0.92 -14.45 3.80
CA THR A 69 1.41 -14.16 5.14
C THR A 69 2.25 -15.28 5.75
N ASP A 70 2.14 -16.49 5.23
CA ASP A 70 3.00 -17.60 5.58
C ASP A 70 4.45 -17.41 5.14
N ARG A 71 4.67 -16.61 4.10
CA ARG A 71 6.00 -16.28 3.58
C ARG A 71 6.54 -14.97 4.15
N CYS A 72 5.67 -13.99 4.35
CA CYS A 72 6.03 -12.70 4.93
C CYS A 72 4.81 -12.05 5.57
N LYS A 73 4.84 -11.87 6.88
CA LYS A 73 3.75 -11.22 7.62
C LYS A 73 4.10 -9.82 8.13
N ILE A 74 5.38 -9.59 8.42
CA ILE A 74 5.86 -8.33 8.98
C ILE A 74 6.96 -7.78 8.06
N VAL A 75 6.75 -6.57 7.54
CA VAL A 75 7.63 -5.95 6.54
C VAL A 75 9.07 -5.85 7.06
N LEU A 76 9.25 -5.30 8.26
CA LEU A 76 10.58 -4.98 8.79
C LEU A 76 11.28 -6.16 9.47
N GLU A 77 10.59 -7.26 9.70
CA GLU A 77 11.19 -8.46 10.30
C GLU A 77 12.15 -9.16 9.35
N SER A 78 11.79 -9.23 8.08
CA SER A 78 12.63 -9.82 7.04
C SER A 78 12.47 -9.06 5.73
N PRO A 79 13.26 -7.98 5.52
CA PRO A 79 13.18 -7.19 4.29
C PRO A 79 13.39 -8.01 3.01
N ASP A 80 14.27 -9.01 3.03
CA ASP A 80 14.50 -9.86 1.87
C ASP A 80 13.28 -10.71 1.51
N ALA A 81 12.60 -11.28 2.53
CA ALA A 81 11.36 -12.02 2.32
C ALA A 81 10.27 -11.10 1.78
N PHE A 82 10.14 -9.90 2.35
CA PHE A 82 9.18 -8.90 1.89
C PHE A 82 9.39 -8.55 0.42
N ARG A 83 10.61 -8.31 0.01
CA ARG A 83 10.94 -7.96 -1.39
C ARG A 83 10.57 -9.09 -2.36
N ARG A 84 10.88 -10.33 -2.01
CA ARG A 84 10.54 -11.50 -2.83
C ARG A 84 9.03 -11.69 -2.98
N VAL A 85 8.30 -11.57 -1.88
CA VAL A 85 6.85 -11.71 -1.89
C VAL A 85 6.19 -10.55 -2.63
N ALA A 86 6.68 -9.33 -2.43
CA ALA A 86 6.19 -8.16 -3.15
C ALA A 86 6.37 -8.29 -4.66
N GLU A 87 7.50 -8.84 -5.10
CA GLU A 87 7.73 -9.12 -6.52
C GLU A 87 6.71 -10.11 -7.07
N ASP A 88 6.47 -11.22 -6.38
CA ASP A 88 5.47 -12.21 -6.79
C ASP A 88 4.07 -11.59 -6.87
N VAL A 89 3.69 -10.80 -5.87
CA VAL A 89 2.38 -10.16 -5.82
C VAL A 89 2.24 -9.11 -6.92
N ALA A 90 3.30 -8.35 -7.19
CA ALA A 90 3.30 -7.30 -8.21
C ALA A 90 2.96 -7.82 -9.61
N PHE A 91 3.33 -9.06 -9.91
CA PHE A 91 3.11 -9.67 -11.23
C PHE A 91 1.94 -10.66 -11.29
N SER A 92 1.43 -11.12 -10.15
CA SER A 92 0.46 -12.20 -10.13
C SER A 92 -0.88 -11.84 -9.48
N ARG A 93 -0.97 -10.73 -8.78
CA ARG A 93 -2.17 -10.37 -8.03
C ARG A 93 -2.59 -8.94 -8.29
N ASP A 94 -3.87 -8.68 -8.03
CA ASP A 94 -4.43 -7.34 -8.14
C ASP A 94 -5.08 -6.95 -6.80
N GLY A 95 -5.13 -5.65 -6.54
CA GLY A 95 -5.77 -5.12 -5.34
C GLY A 95 -4.80 -4.37 -4.41
N GLY A 96 -5.36 -3.84 -3.34
CA GLY A 96 -4.63 -3.13 -2.31
C GLY A 96 -4.11 -4.05 -1.21
N ILE A 97 -2.94 -3.76 -0.73
CA ILE A 97 -2.29 -4.48 0.37
C ILE A 97 -2.38 -3.59 1.60
N ILE A 98 -3.02 -4.09 2.66
CA ILE A 98 -3.18 -3.34 3.90
C ILE A 98 -2.04 -3.69 4.84
N VAL A 99 -1.34 -2.65 5.30
CA VAL A 99 -0.27 -2.77 6.30
C VAL A 99 -0.64 -1.88 7.47
N THR A 100 -0.68 -2.43 8.66
CA THR A 100 -0.90 -1.60 9.86
C THR A 100 0.39 -0.87 10.26
N GLY A 101 0.26 0.20 11.03
CA GLY A 101 1.37 1.09 11.34
C GLY A 101 2.57 0.43 12.03
N ASP A 102 2.38 -0.75 12.60
CA ASP A 102 3.44 -1.57 13.19
C ASP A 102 4.18 -2.44 12.16
N GLY A 103 3.79 -2.38 10.90
CA GLY A 103 4.41 -3.15 9.82
C GLY A 103 3.79 -4.50 9.55
N THR A 104 2.68 -4.85 10.19
CA THR A 104 1.99 -6.13 9.97
C THR A 104 1.13 -6.06 8.71
N ILE A 105 1.33 -7.03 7.82
CA ILE A 105 0.57 -7.12 6.56
C ILE A 105 -0.68 -7.96 6.77
N GLN A 106 -1.82 -7.47 6.30
CA GLN A 106 -3.07 -8.21 6.36
C GLN A 106 -3.11 -9.24 5.22
N GLN A 107 -3.61 -10.43 5.51
CA GLN A 107 -3.67 -11.51 4.53
C GLN A 107 -4.59 -11.15 3.36
N GLN A 108 -5.76 -10.63 3.65
CA GLN A 108 -6.75 -10.32 2.63
C GLN A 108 -6.35 -9.06 1.85
N MET A 109 -6.22 -9.19 0.54
CA MET A 109 -6.08 -8.04 -0.35
C MET A 109 -7.46 -7.45 -0.62
N VAL A 110 -7.52 -6.16 -0.90
CA VAL A 110 -8.78 -5.43 -0.92
C VAL A 110 -8.92 -4.55 -2.16
N ARG A 111 -10.16 -4.28 -2.51
CA ARG A 111 -10.53 -3.19 -3.40
C ARG A 111 -10.84 -1.98 -2.52
N VAL A 112 -10.23 -0.85 -2.83
CA VAL A 112 -10.48 0.39 -2.09
C VAL A 112 -11.58 1.16 -2.80
N ARG A 113 -12.64 1.50 -2.06
CA ARG A 113 -13.74 2.30 -2.58
C ARG A 113 -13.37 3.77 -2.59
N SER A 114 -13.77 4.49 -3.63
CA SER A 114 -13.58 5.93 -3.69
C SER A 114 -14.36 6.61 -2.56
N PRO A 115 -13.81 7.68 -1.95
CA PRO A 115 -14.54 8.46 -0.95
C PRO A 115 -15.85 9.00 -1.52
N GLY A 116 -16.92 8.87 -0.76
CA GLY A 116 -18.21 9.45 -1.12
C GLY A 116 -18.17 10.96 -1.05
N SER A 117 -19.12 11.60 -1.75
CA SER A 117 -19.30 13.04 -1.72
C SER A 117 -19.56 13.51 -0.28
N GLY A 118 -18.72 14.40 0.23
CA GLY A 118 -18.77 14.90 1.60
C GLY A 118 -17.94 14.15 2.63
N GLU A 119 -17.37 12.97 2.31
CA GLU A 119 -16.47 12.26 3.22
C GLU A 119 -15.13 12.97 3.36
N ILE A 120 -14.60 13.49 2.25
CA ILE A 120 -13.34 14.23 2.22
C ILE A 120 -13.52 15.46 1.32
N ALA A 121 -13.59 16.64 1.93
CA ALA A 121 -13.79 17.89 1.19
C ALA A 121 -12.63 18.20 0.23
N ALA A 122 -11.40 17.81 0.58
CA ALA A 122 -10.22 18.07 -0.23
C ALA A 122 -10.20 17.30 -1.56
N VAL A 123 -10.97 16.22 -1.69
CA VAL A 123 -11.03 15.42 -2.93
C VAL A 123 -11.52 16.27 -4.12
N GLU A 124 -12.47 17.18 -3.88
CA GLU A 124 -13.02 18.04 -4.93
C GLU A 124 -12.00 19.03 -5.50
N GLU A 125 -10.95 19.33 -4.72
CA GLU A 125 -9.90 20.26 -5.13
C GLU A 125 -8.75 19.55 -5.88
N LEU A 126 -8.77 18.21 -5.93
CA LEU A 126 -7.71 17.45 -6.59
C LEU A 126 -7.87 17.49 -8.10
N THR A 127 -6.75 17.73 -8.76
CA THR A 127 -6.65 17.59 -10.21
C THR A 127 -5.76 16.40 -10.54
N PHE A 128 -6.21 15.56 -11.46
CA PHE A 128 -5.49 14.34 -11.81
C PHE A 128 -4.85 14.52 -13.20
N PRO A 129 -3.53 14.31 -13.33
CA PRO A 129 -2.89 14.25 -14.64
C PRO A 129 -3.48 13.13 -15.51
N ASP A 130 -3.52 13.34 -16.83
CA ASP A 130 -4.12 12.40 -17.77
C ASP A 130 -3.44 11.01 -17.74
N TRP A 131 -2.17 10.95 -17.34
CA TRP A 131 -1.44 9.68 -17.26
C TRP A 131 -1.85 8.80 -16.07
N MET A 132 -2.59 9.35 -15.11
CA MET A 132 -3.01 8.58 -13.93
C MET A 132 -4.11 7.59 -14.28
N GLY A 133 -3.85 6.31 -14.00
CA GLY A 133 -4.86 5.25 -14.07
C GLY A 133 -5.71 5.19 -12.81
N THR A 134 -6.68 4.29 -12.81
CA THR A 134 -7.63 4.09 -11.69
C THR A 134 -6.92 3.84 -10.36
N LYS A 135 -5.86 3.03 -10.36
CA LYS A 135 -5.09 2.71 -9.16
C LYS A 135 -4.43 3.94 -8.56
N HIS A 136 -3.83 4.77 -9.40
CA HIS A 136 -3.18 6.02 -8.96
C HIS A 136 -4.18 6.99 -8.36
N MET A 137 -5.33 7.15 -9.00
CA MET A 137 -6.40 8.03 -8.51
C MET A 137 -6.96 7.53 -7.18
N SER A 138 -7.17 6.22 -7.06
CA SER A 138 -7.63 5.60 -5.82
C SER A 138 -6.63 5.81 -4.67
N ALA A 139 -5.34 5.62 -4.94
CA ALA A 139 -4.31 5.82 -3.93
C ALA A 139 -4.28 7.26 -3.43
N LEU A 140 -4.34 8.23 -4.35
CA LEU A 140 -4.32 9.64 -3.99
C LEU A 140 -5.56 10.04 -3.16
N GLU A 141 -6.75 9.63 -3.57
CA GLU A 141 -7.98 9.90 -2.84
C GLU A 141 -7.97 9.25 -1.46
N THR A 142 -7.52 8.00 -1.38
CA THR A 142 -7.49 7.24 -0.13
C THR A 142 -6.49 7.82 0.86
N SER A 143 -5.37 8.38 0.39
CA SER A 143 -4.36 8.99 1.27
C SER A 143 -4.88 10.18 2.08
N LEU A 144 -6.03 10.73 1.70
CA LEU A 144 -6.66 11.84 2.40
C LEU A 144 -7.53 11.41 3.58
N ARG A 145 -7.76 10.11 3.77
CA ARG A 145 -8.54 9.60 4.90
C ARG A 145 -7.73 9.70 6.20
N GLU A 146 -8.40 10.03 7.30
CA GLU A 146 -7.75 10.29 8.59
C GLU A 146 -6.95 9.11 9.14
N ASN A 147 -7.43 7.89 8.92
CA ASN A 147 -6.78 6.68 9.43
C ASN A 147 -5.73 6.09 8.49
N VAL A 148 -5.53 6.69 7.33
CA VAL A 148 -4.48 6.27 6.39
C VAL A 148 -3.23 7.08 6.65
N LEU A 149 -2.15 6.40 7.00
CA LEU A 149 -0.86 7.03 7.27
C LEU A 149 -0.06 7.26 5.99
N TRP A 150 -0.20 6.36 5.02
CA TRP A 150 0.53 6.43 3.76
C TRP A 150 -0.02 5.45 2.72
#